data_743ef524163ba272763fae240dc6705f
#
_entry.id   743ef524163ba272763fae240dc6705f
#
_cell.length_a   1.000
_cell.length_b   1.000
_cell.length_c   1.000
_cell.angle_alpha   90.00
_cell.angle_beta   90.00
_cell.angle_gamma   90.00
#
_symmetry.space_group_name_H-M   'P 1'
#
loop_
_entity.id
_entity.type
_entity.pdbx_description
1 polymer ?
#
loop_
_entity_poly.entity_id
_entity_poly.type
_entity_poly.pdbx_seq_one_letter_code
_entity_poly.pdbx_strand_id
1 'polypeptide(L)'
;MTQLTAPVPPVPADVSPGGVAWLRASVARFSNGADHVRRRALAVSLLAEIDENALRDKAFAWTQRIMESVEDVDVMAAIARPVPVGVLAEALGLPDVSADVALVAAAYHPHVTPSDAAEAAMGRLVEACGGADEETAARIGLLVQACDATAGLIGNALSARLAGKPGELLADPPVLRTRRRVDGEDVAVELTGTPFGAGPRECPGPAHAIALATGVLQALRRFRLTEAETAWVSSPNLRMPQVLRVTRGSSAGGLC
;
A
#
# COMPACT_ATOMS: atom_id res chain seq x y z
N MET A 1 13.33 -15.42 -20.79
CA MET A 1 12.33 -15.04 -19.74
C MET A 1 12.88 -13.84 -19.01
N THR A 2 12.10 -12.80 -18.80
CA THR A 2 12.51 -11.70 -17.92
C THR A 2 12.54 -12.21 -16.49
N GLN A 3 13.50 -11.78 -15.68
CA GLN A 3 13.60 -12.19 -14.27
C GLN A 3 12.32 -11.90 -13.47
N LEU A 4 11.50 -10.90 -13.90
CA LEU A 4 10.24 -10.56 -13.27
C LEU A 4 9.19 -11.69 -13.28
N THR A 5 9.26 -12.60 -14.26
CA THR A 5 8.33 -13.75 -14.38
C THR A 5 8.80 -15.00 -13.63
N ALA A 6 10.01 -14.98 -13.07
CA ALA A 6 10.54 -16.10 -12.29
C ALA A 6 9.71 -16.35 -11.00
N PRO A 7 9.74 -17.57 -10.45
CA PRO A 7 9.07 -17.90 -9.21
C PRO A 7 9.47 -16.97 -8.05
N VAL A 8 8.61 -16.85 -7.05
CA VAL A 8 8.96 -16.20 -5.78
C VAL A 8 9.62 -17.19 -4.84
N PRO A 9 10.46 -16.71 -3.89
CA PRO A 9 10.97 -17.54 -2.80
C PRO A 9 9.82 -18.23 -2.06
N PRO A 10 9.97 -19.50 -1.67
CA PRO A 10 8.94 -20.21 -0.93
C PRO A 10 8.79 -19.63 0.49
N VAL A 11 7.58 -19.67 1.01
CA VAL A 11 7.25 -19.42 2.42
C VAL A 11 6.80 -20.73 3.06
N PRO A 12 6.90 -20.89 4.40
CA PRO A 12 6.33 -22.04 5.09
C PRO A 12 4.85 -22.23 4.76
N ALA A 13 4.44 -23.44 4.38
CA ALA A 13 3.06 -23.76 4.01
C ALA A 13 2.28 -24.44 5.13
N ASP A 14 2.98 -25.20 5.98
CA ASP A 14 2.39 -25.87 7.16
C ASP A 14 2.36 -24.89 8.33
N VAL A 15 1.33 -24.06 8.37
CA VAL A 15 1.14 -23.00 9.37
C VAL A 15 -0.30 -22.98 9.87
N SER A 16 -0.49 -22.65 11.15
CA SER A 16 -1.81 -22.53 11.75
C SER A 16 -2.60 -21.39 11.07
N PRO A 17 -3.90 -21.59 10.77
CA PRO A 17 -4.75 -20.56 10.19
C PRO A 17 -4.87 -19.31 11.07
N GLY A 18 -5.05 -18.15 10.41
CA GLY A 18 -5.42 -16.89 11.06
C GLY A 18 -4.28 -16.00 11.53
N GLY A 19 -3.01 -16.44 11.44
CA GLY A 19 -1.84 -15.62 11.78
C GLY A 19 -1.17 -14.97 10.56
N VAL A 20 -0.15 -14.13 10.79
CA VAL A 20 0.62 -13.46 9.72
C VAL A 20 1.32 -14.48 8.82
N ALA A 21 1.83 -15.58 9.38
CA ALA A 21 2.43 -16.67 8.61
C ALA A 21 1.40 -17.33 7.66
N TRP A 22 0.17 -17.56 8.14
CA TRP A 22 -0.92 -18.07 7.32
C TRP A 22 -1.27 -17.10 6.18
N LEU A 23 -1.34 -15.79 6.44
CA LEU A 23 -1.58 -14.80 5.39
C LEU A 23 -0.53 -14.92 4.28
N ARG A 24 0.76 -14.96 4.64
CA ARG A 24 1.85 -15.14 3.67
C ARG A 24 1.70 -16.44 2.87
N ALA A 25 1.33 -17.54 3.52
CA ALA A 25 1.12 -18.84 2.87
C ALA A 25 -0.11 -18.87 1.96
N SER A 26 -1.09 -17.97 2.15
CA SER A 26 -2.40 -18.02 1.50
C SER A 26 -2.64 -16.94 0.43
N VAL A 27 -1.68 -16.04 0.17
CA VAL A 27 -1.81 -14.97 -0.84
C VAL A 27 -1.01 -15.25 -2.12
N ALA A 28 -1.46 -14.66 -3.22
CA ALA A 28 -0.79 -14.77 -4.53
C ALA A 28 0.67 -14.29 -4.51
N ARG A 29 0.98 -13.24 -3.71
CA ARG A 29 2.31 -12.61 -3.65
C ARG A 29 3.42 -13.61 -3.35
N PHE A 30 3.17 -14.60 -2.50
CA PHE A 30 4.16 -15.59 -2.06
C PHE A 30 3.89 -16.99 -2.61
N SER A 31 2.95 -17.14 -3.53
CA SER A 31 2.59 -18.42 -4.15
C SER A 31 3.22 -18.60 -5.52
N ASN A 32 3.35 -19.85 -5.95
CA ASN A 32 3.83 -20.23 -7.27
C ASN A 32 2.84 -21.20 -7.95
N GLY A 33 3.00 -21.45 -9.25
CA GLY A 33 2.22 -22.44 -9.99
C GLY A 33 0.70 -22.22 -9.91
N ALA A 34 -0.05 -23.32 -9.76
CA ALA A 34 -1.52 -23.31 -9.72
C ALA A 34 -2.08 -22.48 -8.55
N ASP A 35 -1.43 -22.50 -7.40
CA ASP A 35 -1.85 -21.71 -6.23
C ASP A 35 -1.76 -20.21 -6.51
N HIS A 36 -0.68 -19.76 -7.18
CA HIS A 36 -0.58 -18.37 -7.60
C HIS A 36 -1.72 -17.98 -8.54
N VAL A 37 -2.05 -18.81 -9.52
CA VAL A 37 -3.11 -18.52 -10.50
C VAL A 37 -4.46 -18.39 -9.78
N ARG A 38 -4.80 -19.35 -8.92
CA ARG A 38 -6.06 -19.37 -8.17
C ARG A 38 -6.20 -18.16 -7.24
N ARG A 39 -5.18 -17.91 -6.41
CA ARG A 39 -5.19 -16.82 -5.43
C ARG A 39 -5.15 -15.44 -6.08
N ARG A 40 -4.44 -15.33 -7.22
CA ARG A 40 -4.46 -14.10 -8.01
C ARG A 40 -5.85 -13.84 -8.59
N ALA A 41 -6.54 -14.87 -9.07
CA ALA A 41 -7.90 -14.72 -9.59
C ALA A 41 -8.85 -14.17 -8.53
N LEU A 42 -8.76 -14.62 -7.27
CA LEU A 42 -9.55 -14.06 -6.16
C LEU A 42 -9.27 -12.57 -5.96
N ALA A 43 -8.00 -12.17 -5.90
CA ALA A 43 -7.65 -10.76 -5.73
C ALA A 43 -8.13 -9.88 -6.90
N VAL A 44 -8.00 -10.36 -8.14
CA VAL A 44 -8.49 -9.65 -9.33
C VAL A 44 -10.01 -9.54 -9.33
N SER A 45 -10.74 -10.61 -8.98
CA SER A 45 -12.20 -10.62 -8.91
C SER A 45 -12.72 -9.61 -7.88
N LEU A 46 -12.11 -9.55 -6.69
CA LEU A 46 -12.47 -8.58 -5.65
C LEU A 46 -12.28 -7.13 -6.12
N LEU A 47 -11.21 -6.84 -6.85
CA LEU A 47 -10.94 -5.50 -7.36
C LEU A 47 -11.83 -5.13 -8.55
N ALA A 48 -12.25 -6.11 -9.37
CA ALA A 48 -13.09 -5.84 -10.54
C ALA A 48 -14.47 -5.27 -10.19
N GLU A 49 -14.95 -5.47 -8.96
CA GLU A 49 -16.21 -4.94 -8.45
C GLU A 49 -16.08 -3.50 -7.91
N ILE A 50 -14.87 -2.92 -7.89
CA ILE A 50 -14.60 -1.63 -7.26
C ILE A 50 -14.38 -0.55 -8.34
N ASP A 51 -15.20 0.50 -8.30
CA ASP A 51 -15.06 1.67 -9.18
C ASP A 51 -13.90 2.58 -8.69
N GLU A 52 -12.91 2.76 -9.55
CA GLU A 52 -11.73 3.59 -9.27
C GLU A 52 -12.11 5.08 -9.06
N ASN A 53 -13.13 5.59 -9.74
CA ASN A 53 -13.58 6.96 -9.55
C ASN A 53 -14.19 7.15 -8.15
N ALA A 54 -14.98 6.17 -7.69
CA ALA A 54 -15.53 6.19 -6.34
C ALA A 54 -14.42 6.14 -5.28
N LEU A 55 -13.37 5.33 -5.49
CA LEU A 55 -12.20 5.33 -4.60
C LEU A 55 -11.51 6.68 -4.55
N ARG A 56 -11.26 7.30 -5.72
CA ARG A 56 -10.62 8.62 -5.80
C ARG A 56 -11.41 9.68 -5.05
N ASP A 57 -12.72 9.75 -5.31
CA ASP A 57 -13.58 10.78 -4.74
C ASP A 57 -13.75 10.61 -3.23
N LYS A 58 -13.80 9.37 -2.77
CA LYS A 58 -13.84 9.04 -1.34
C LYS A 58 -12.51 9.34 -0.63
N ALA A 59 -11.38 8.99 -1.22
CA ALA A 59 -10.06 9.34 -0.69
C ALA A 59 -9.86 10.85 -0.60
N PHE A 60 -10.33 11.60 -1.60
CA PHE A 60 -10.35 13.06 -1.57
C PHE A 60 -11.19 13.58 -0.39
N ALA A 61 -12.44 13.13 -0.24
CA ALA A 61 -13.34 13.58 0.80
C ALA A 61 -12.83 13.25 2.22
N TRP A 62 -12.28 12.05 2.44
CA TRP A 62 -11.71 11.68 3.73
C TRP A 62 -10.50 12.54 4.07
N THR A 63 -9.61 12.76 3.12
CA THR A 63 -8.44 13.63 3.31
C THR A 63 -8.85 15.06 3.64
N GLN A 64 -9.84 15.63 2.92
CA GLN A 64 -10.34 16.97 3.22
C GLN A 64 -10.88 17.07 4.65
N ARG A 65 -11.69 16.10 5.09
CA ARG A 65 -12.26 16.07 6.46
C ARG A 65 -11.17 16.05 7.53
N ILE A 66 -10.10 15.28 7.33
CA ILE A 66 -8.96 15.28 8.26
C ILE A 66 -8.29 16.65 8.28
N MET A 67 -8.07 17.24 7.10
CA MET A 67 -7.38 18.52 6.96
C MET A 67 -8.20 19.75 7.41
N GLU A 68 -9.52 19.62 7.55
CA GLU A 68 -10.37 20.66 8.13
C GLU A 68 -10.14 20.84 9.64
N SER A 69 -9.76 19.77 10.33
CA SER A 69 -9.61 19.73 11.80
C SER A 69 -8.19 20.01 12.28
N VAL A 70 -7.21 20.17 11.38
CA VAL A 70 -5.80 20.32 11.74
C VAL A 70 -5.13 21.44 10.94
N GLU A 71 -4.16 22.13 11.56
CA GLU A 71 -3.32 23.15 10.91
C GLU A 71 -2.00 22.59 10.43
N ASP A 72 -1.41 21.68 11.20
CA ASP A 72 -0.15 20.96 10.91
C ASP A 72 -0.37 19.46 11.10
N VAL A 73 0.08 18.64 10.14
CA VAL A 73 -0.11 17.21 10.19
C VAL A 73 1.06 16.46 9.53
N ASP A 74 1.42 15.32 10.11
CA ASP A 74 2.24 14.32 9.42
C ASP A 74 1.36 13.53 8.44
N VAL A 75 1.51 13.85 7.16
CA VAL A 75 0.74 13.21 6.08
C VAL A 75 0.98 11.71 6.02
N MET A 76 2.19 11.23 6.31
CA MET A 76 2.48 9.78 6.22
C MET A 76 1.71 8.99 7.28
N ALA A 77 1.65 9.50 8.51
CA ALA A 77 0.97 8.83 9.62
C ALA A 77 -0.55 9.01 9.59
N ALA A 78 -1.03 10.23 9.32
CA ALA A 78 -2.44 10.56 9.47
C ALA A 78 -3.29 10.39 8.20
N ILE A 79 -2.65 10.35 7.01
CA ILE A 79 -3.36 10.37 5.73
C ILE A 79 -2.87 9.27 4.78
N ALA A 80 -1.58 9.26 4.44
CA ALA A 80 -1.07 8.46 3.34
C ALA A 80 -1.19 6.94 3.58
N ARG A 81 -1.07 6.48 4.82
CA ARG A 81 -1.34 5.07 5.19
C ARG A 81 -2.81 4.81 5.47
N PRO A 82 -3.49 5.54 6.41
CA PRO A 82 -4.83 5.16 6.83
C PRO A 82 -5.91 5.44 5.78
N VAL A 83 -5.87 6.57 5.06
CA VAL A 83 -6.95 6.92 4.13
C VAL A 83 -7.09 5.93 2.98
N PRO A 84 -6.03 5.57 2.21
CA PRO A 84 -6.16 4.58 1.14
C PRO A 84 -6.64 3.22 1.64
N VAL A 85 -6.12 2.77 2.79
CA VAL A 85 -6.50 1.49 3.39
C VAL A 85 -7.96 1.50 3.84
N GLY A 86 -8.39 2.53 4.56
CA GLY A 86 -9.77 2.64 5.04
C GLY A 86 -10.78 2.75 3.90
N VAL A 87 -10.47 3.54 2.86
CA VAL A 87 -11.32 3.65 1.66
C VAL A 87 -11.40 2.32 0.90
N LEU A 88 -10.30 1.60 0.76
CA LEU A 88 -10.30 0.28 0.11
C LEU A 88 -11.02 -0.77 0.97
N ALA A 89 -10.86 -0.74 2.30
CA ALA A 89 -11.57 -1.62 3.22
C ALA A 89 -13.08 -1.44 3.11
N GLU A 90 -13.56 -0.19 3.12
CA GLU A 90 -14.98 0.11 2.93
C GLU A 90 -15.50 -0.39 1.59
N ALA A 91 -14.72 -0.24 0.50
CA ALA A 91 -15.09 -0.74 -0.84
C ALA A 91 -15.13 -2.28 -0.87
N LEU A 92 -14.36 -2.96 -0.01
CA LEU A 92 -14.40 -4.42 0.18
C LEU A 92 -15.46 -4.88 1.19
N GLY A 93 -16.34 -3.97 1.67
CA GLY A 93 -17.40 -4.26 2.62
C GLY A 93 -16.93 -4.44 4.07
N LEU A 94 -15.75 -3.95 4.42
CA LEU A 94 -15.17 -4.06 5.76
C LEU A 94 -15.32 -2.73 6.53
N PRO A 95 -15.31 -2.77 7.87
CA PRO A 95 -15.18 -1.57 8.69
C PRO A 95 -13.80 -0.92 8.49
N ASP A 96 -13.55 0.23 9.15
CA ASP A 96 -12.21 0.79 9.17
C ASP A 96 -11.27 -0.11 9.98
N VAL A 97 -10.38 -0.76 9.27
CA VAL A 97 -9.35 -1.69 9.78
C VAL A 97 -7.94 -1.15 9.54
N SER A 98 -7.80 0.13 9.23
CA SER A 98 -6.52 0.72 8.81
C SER A 98 -5.41 0.58 9.85
N ALA A 99 -5.73 0.69 11.13
CA ALA A 99 -4.77 0.51 12.21
C ALA A 99 -4.25 -0.94 12.30
N ASP A 100 -5.12 -1.94 12.17
CA ASP A 100 -4.74 -3.35 12.18
C ASP A 100 -3.94 -3.73 10.94
N VAL A 101 -4.36 -3.22 9.77
CA VAL A 101 -3.62 -3.40 8.51
C VAL A 101 -2.20 -2.83 8.61
N ALA A 102 -2.00 -1.68 9.24
CA ALA A 102 -0.67 -1.10 9.41
C ALA A 102 0.25 -1.99 10.27
N LEU A 103 -0.26 -2.59 11.34
CA LEU A 103 0.50 -3.52 12.19
C LEU A 103 0.89 -4.78 11.41
N VAL A 104 -0.03 -5.36 10.64
CA VAL A 104 0.24 -6.54 9.83
C VAL A 104 1.18 -6.21 8.66
N ALA A 105 1.05 -5.03 8.03
CA ALA A 105 1.92 -4.59 6.94
C ALA A 105 3.38 -4.47 7.39
N ALA A 106 3.64 -3.95 8.59
CA ALA A 106 4.97 -3.86 9.17
C ALA A 106 5.62 -5.24 9.37
N ALA A 107 4.82 -6.28 9.60
CA ALA A 107 5.27 -7.66 9.78
C ALA A 107 5.17 -8.52 8.51
N TYR A 108 4.69 -7.97 7.37
CA TYR A 108 4.30 -8.78 6.21
C TYR A 108 5.47 -9.42 5.45
N HIS A 109 6.67 -8.87 5.53
CA HIS A 109 7.83 -9.44 4.85
C HIS A 109 8.28 -10.75 5.52
N PRO A 110 8.64 -11.81 4.75
CA PRO A 110 8.99 -13.13 5.30
C PRO A 110 10.18 -13.13 6.27
N HIS A 111 11.08 -12.14 6.17
CA HIS A 111 12.24 -12.01 7.07
C HIS A 111 11.93 -11.25 8.38
N VAL A 112 10.70 -10.76 8.54
CA VAL A 112 10.25 -10.08 9.76
C VAL A 112 9.50 -11.07 10.64
N THR A 113 9.93 -11.21 11.90
CA THR A 113 9.16 -11.94 12.91
C THR A 113 7.99 -11.09 13.36
N PRO A 114 6.73 -11.56 13.25
CA PRO A 114 5.58 -10.82 13.74
C PRO A 114 5.67 -10.59 15.26
N SER A 115 5.27 -9.41 15.70
CA SER A 115 5.04 -9.12 17.12
C SER A 115 3.67 -9.64 17.56
N ASP A 116 3.48 -9.79 18.88
CA ASP A 116 2.17 -10.16 19.45
C ASP A 116 1.06 -9.18 19.01
N ALA A 117 1.39 -7.89 18.87
CA ALA A 117 0.46 -6.87 18.37
C ALA A 117 0.06 -7.13 16.90
N ALA A 118 0.98 -7.55 16.05
CA ALA A 118 0.71 -7.88 14.65
C ALA A 118 -0.14 -9.16 14.53
N GLU A 119 0.14 -10.17 15.35
CA GLU A 119 -0.67 -11.40 15.39
C GLU A 119 -2.07 -11.14 15.93
N ALA A 120 -2.23 -10.33 16.98
CA ALA A 120 -3.54 -9.92 17.49
C ALA A 120 -4.33 -9.10 16.45
N ALA A 121 -3.66 -8.17 15.74
CA ALA A 121 -4.27 -7.42 14.64
C ALA A 121 -4.72 -8.35 13.50
N MET A 122 -3.91 -9.35 13.16
CA MET A 122 -4.27 -10.34 12.14
C MET A 122 -5.53 -11.13 12.55
N GLY A 123 -5.65 -11.53 13.82
CA GLY A 123 -6.84 -12.19 14.35
C GLY A 123 -8.11 -11.33 14.17
N ARG A 124 -8.04 -10.03 14.49
CA ARG A 124 -9.17 -9.10 14.28
C ARG A 124 -9.55 -8.92 12.81
N LEU A 125 -8.55 -8.87 11.91
CA LEU A 125 -8.80 -8.81 10.47
C LEU A 125 -9.50 -10.07 9.95
N VAL A 126 -9.09 -11.24 10.41
CA VAL A 126 -9.74 -12.52 10.07
C VAL A 126 -11.18 -12.56 10.57
N GLU A 127 -11.42 -12.11 11.81
CA GLU A 127 -12.76 -12.00 12.39
C GLU A 127 -13.65 -11.05 11.58
N ALA A 128 -13.15 -9.87 11.24
CA ALA A 128 -13.87 -8.89 10.41
C ALA A 128 -14.22 -9.41 9.02
N CYS A 129 -13.43 -10.33 8.47
CA CYS A 129 -13.69 -10.98 7.17
C CYS A 129 -14.55 -12.25 7.27
N GLY A 130 -14.88 -12.74 8.47
CA GLY A 130 -15.76 -13.89 8.68
C GLY A 130 -15.08 -15.27 8.76
N GLY A 131 -13.74 -15.33 8.78
CA GLY A 131 -13.00 -16.59 8.97
C GLY A 131 -11.70 -16.67 8.18
N ALA A 132 -10.90 -17.72 8.43
CA ALA A 132 -9.58 -17.91 7.83
C ALA A 132 -9.65 -18.81 6.57
N ASP A 133 -10.08 -18.26 5.44
CA ASP A 133 -10.10 -18.91 4.13
C ASP A 133 -9.28 -18.14 3.07
N GLU A 134 -9.18 -18.66 1.85
CA GLU A 134 -8.41 -18.02 0.78
C GLU A 134 -9.02 -16.68 0.29
N GLU A 135 -10.33 -16.51 0.38
CA GLU A 135 -10.98 -15.24 0.03
C GLU A 135 -10.67 -14.16 1.05
N THR A 136 -10.76 -14.50 2.34
CA THR A 136 -10.28 -13.65 3.44
C THR A 136 -8.81 -13.29 3.29
N ALA A 137 -7.95 -14.26 2.97
CA ALA A 137 -6.53 -14.00 2.72
C ALA A 137 -6.33 -13.03 1.54
N ALA A 138 -7.13 -13.15 0.47
CA ALA A 138 -7.08 -12.23 -0.66
C ALA A 138 -7.50 -10.81 -0.27
N ARG A 139 -8.60 -10.63 0.48
CA ARG A 139 -9.07 -9.32 1.00
C ARG A 139 -8.00 -8.65 1.88
N ILE A 140 -7.53 -9.36 2.91
CA ILE A 140 -6.49 -8.84 3.82
C ILE A 140 -5.20 -8.58 3.06
N GLY A 141 -4.81 -9.48 2.16
CA GLY A 141 -3.62 -9.35 1.32
C GLY A 141 -3.65 -8.10 0.42
N LEU A 142 -4.80 -7.73 -0.14
CA LEU A 142 -4.98 -6.49 -0.89
C LEU A 142 -4.75 -5.26 -0.02
N LEU A 143 -5.36 -5.20 1.18
CA LEU A 143 -5.21 -4.09 2.12
C LEU A 143 -3.76 -3.92 2.59
N VAL A 144 -3.13 -5.02 3.02
CA VAL A 144 -1.76 -5.02 3.54
C VAL A 144 -0.75 -4.60 2.46
N GLN A 145 -0.91 -5.06 1.22
CA GLN A 145 -0.03 -4.70 0.12
C GLN A 145 -0.27 -3.26 -0.37
N ALA A 146 -1.49 -2.74 -0.26
CA ALA A 146 -1.81 -1.36 -0.59
C ALA A 146 -1.24 -0.37 0.44
N CYS A 147 -1.08 -0.74 1.71
CA CYS A 147 -0.74 0.16 2.80
C CYS A 147 0.51 1.00 2.50
N ASP A 148 1.69 0.42 2.56
CA ASP A 148 2.94 1.15 2.37
C ASP A 148 3.22 1.50 0.89
N ALA A 149 2.76 0.69 -0.05
CA ALA A 149 2.96 0.96 -1.47
C ALA A 149 2.19 2.22 -1.92
N THR A 150 0.93 2.36 -1.52
CA THR A 150 0.13 3.55 -1.85
C THR A 150 0.58 4.77 -1.05
N ALA A 151 0.93 4.58 0.24
CA ALA A 151 1.51 5.64 1.04
C ALA A 151 2.80 6.20 0.42
N GLY A 152 3.65 5.32 -0.10
CA GLY A 152 4.86 5.71 -0.81
C GLY A 152 4.57 6.48 -2.11
N LEU A 153 3.57 6.08 -2.90
CA LEU A 153 3.14 6.85 -4.09
C LEU A 153 2.74 8.28 -3.70
N ILE A 154 1.93 8.42 -2.67
CA ILE A 154 1.47 9.72 -2.16
C ILE A 154 2.66 10.54 -1.64
N GLY A 155 3.47 9.95 -0.77
CA GLY A 155 4.58 10.63 -0.11
C GLY A 155 5.65 11.11 -1.10
N ASN A 156 6.05 10.27 -2.06
CA ASN A 156 7.06 10.62 -3.06
C ASN A 156 6.56 11.73 -4.00
N ALA A 157 5.35 11.61 -4.53
CA ALA A 157 4.77 12.63 -5.40
C ALA A 157 4.54 13.96 -4.67
N LEU A 158 4.08 13.92 -3.42
CA LEU A 158 3.90 15.11 -2.59
C LEU A 158 5.23 15.77 -2.26
N SER A 159 6.23 15.01 -1.85
CA SER A 159 7.57 15.51 -1.54
C SER A 159 8.21 16.19 -2.78
N ALA A 160 8.14 15.57 -3.95
CA ALA A 160 8.65 16.13 -5.19
C ALA A 160 7.95 17.46 -5.54
N ARG A 161 6.62 17.50 -5.47
CA ARG A 161 5.83 18.70 -5.74
C ARG A 161 6.17 19.85 -4.78
N LEU A 162 6.28 19.55 -3.50
CA LEU A 162 6.57 20.54 -2.46
C LEU A 162 8.02 21.05 -2.55
N ALA A 163 8.92 20.26 -3.14
CA ALA A 163 10.29 20.68 -3.47
C ALA A 163 10.38 21.44 -4.82
N GLY A 164 9.25 21.84 -5.42
CA GLY A 164 9.22 22.60 -6.68
C GLY A 164 9.56 21.76 -7.94
N LYS A 165 9.50 20.44 -7.84
CA LYS A 165 9.71 19.50 -8.96
C LYS A 165 8.37 19.05 -9.52
N PRO A 166 8.32 18.52 -10.77
CA PRO A 166 7.12 17.87 -11.27
C PRO A 166 6.72 16.71 -10.33
N GLY A 167 5.60 16.86 -9.63
CA GLY A 167 5.05 15.85 -8.71
C GLY A 167 4.19 14.82 -9.46
N GLU A 168 4.70 14.25 -10.54
CA GLU A 168 4.03 13.19 -11.27
C GLU A 168 4.01 11.91 -10.43
N LEU A 169 2.85 11.27 -10.37
CA LEU A 169 2.59 10.16 -9.44
C LEU A 169 3.56 8.98 -9.60
N LEU A 170 3.99 8.69 -10.82
CA LEU A 170 4.86 7.55 -11.14
C LEU A 170 6.31 7.96 -11.48
N ALA A 171 6.68 9.22 -11.30
CA ALA A 171 8.05 9.68 -11.57
C ALA A 171 9.07 9.11 -10.56
N ASP A 172 8.64 8.85 -9.33
CA ASP A 172 9.46 8.25 -8.28
C ASP A 172 8.65 7.14 -7.58
N PRO A 173 8.53 5.95 -8.21
CA PRO A 173 7.70 4.87 -7.68
C PRO A 173 8.30 4.32 -6.38
N PRO A 174 7.44 4.00 -5.39
CA PRO A 174 7.91 3.61 -4.06
C PRO A 174 8.50 2.20 -4.02
N VAL A 175 8.02 1.28 -4.85
CA VAL A 175 8.48 -0.12 -4.86
C VAL A 175 9.61 -0.25 -5.87
N LEU A 176 10.85 -0.31 -5.38
CA LEU A 176 12.04 -0.32 -6.24
C LEU A 176 12.39 -1.74 -6.71
N ARG A 177 12.12 -2.75 -5.87
CA ARG A 177 12.61 -4.12 -6.07
C ARG A 177 11.57 -5.14 -5.65
N THR A 178 11.67 -6.31 -6.27
CA THR A 178 10.94 -7.51 -5.84
C THR A 178 11.89 -8.69 -5.73
N ARG A 179 11.54 -9.71 -4.95
CA ARG A 179 12.34 -10.92 -4.83
C ARG A 179 11.85 -12.01 -5.78
N ARG A 180 12.80 -12.69 -6.41
CA ARG A 180 12.55 -13.85 -7.29
C ARG A 180 13.57 -14.94 -7.03
N ARG A 181 13.19 -16.18 -7.34
CA ARG A 181 14.09 -17.32 -7.30
C ARG A 181 14.56 -17.64 -8.71
N VAL A 182 15.84 -17.41 -8.96
CA VAL A 182 16.49 -17.62 -10.27
C VAL A 182 17.64 -18.59 -10.07
N ASP A 183 17.67 -19.68 -10.79
CA ASP A 183 18.72 -20.73 -10.72
C ASP A 183 18.97 -21.26 -9.29
N GLY A 184 17.89 -21.33 -8.49
CA GLY A 184 17.95 -21.79 -7.10
C GLY A 184 18.32 -20.72 -6.07
N GLU A 185 18.67 -19.51 -6.49
CA GLU A 185 19.06 -18.39 -5.64
C GLU A 185 17.93 -17.35 -5.49
N ASP A 186 17.83 -16.75 -4.32
CA ASP A 186 16.88 -15.66 -4.04
C ASP A 186 17.51 -14.32 -4.39
N VAL A 187 17.10 -13.75 -5.52
CA VAL A 187 17.64 -12.50 -6.07
C VAL A 187 16.66 -11.33 -5.93
N ALA A 188 17.19 -10.13 -5.74
CA ALA A 188 16.43 -8.89 -5.86
C ALA A 188 16.37 -8.49 -7.35
N VAL A 189 15.16 -8.25 -7.85
CA VAL A 189 14.92 -7.83 -9.24
C VAL A 189 14.40 -6.41 -9.24
N GLU A 190 15.07 -5.53 -9.96
CA GLU A 190 14.69 -4.11 -10.09
C GLU A 190 13.37 -3.96 -10.88
N LEU A 191 12.57 -2.98 -10.45
CA LEU A 191 11.31 -2.61 -11.12
C LEU A 191 11.43 -1.34 -11.96
N THR A 192 12.64 -0.98 -12.35
CA THR A 192 12.90 0.21 -13.19
C THR A 192 12.07 0.15 -14.48
N GLY A 193 11.27 1.19 -14.72
CA GLY A 193 10.39 1.26 -15.90
C GLY A 193 9.11 0.41 -15.81
N THR A 194 8.94 -0.36 -14.74
CA THR A 194 7.75 -1.20 -14.49
C THR A 194 7.27 -1.04 -13.04
N PRO A 195 6.75 0.13 -12.64
CA PRO A 195 6.45 0.46 -11.24
C PRO A 195 5.44 -0.48 -10.58
N PHE A 196 4.63 -1.17 -11.35
CA PHE A 196 3.67 -2.17 -10.88
C PHE A 196 4.10 -3.61 -11.19
N GLY A 197 5.33 -3.82 -11.62
CA GLY A 197 5.80 -5.12 -12.10
C GLY A 197 5.33 -5.43 -13.51
N ALA A 198 5.44 -6.70 -13.93
CA ALA A 198 5.03 -7.14 -15.25
C ALA A 198 4.63 -8.62 -15.28
N GLY A 199 3.81 -8.98 -16.31
CA GLY A 199 3.41 -10.34 -16.60
C GLY A 199 2.48 -10.94 -15.54
N PRO A 200 2.55 -12.26 -15.30
CA PRO A 200 1.63 -12.94 -14.37
C PRO A 200 1.66 -12.40 -12.93
N ARG A 201 2.74 -11.68 -12.57
CA ARG A 201 2.97 -11.14 -11.22
C ARG A 201 2.88 -9.62 -11.14
N GLU A 202 2.35 -8.99 -12.17
CA GLU A 202 2.00 -7.58 -12.15
C GLU A 202 1.00 -7.27 -11.02
N CYS A 203 1.05 -6.07 -10.47
CA CYS A 203 0.07 -5.62 -9.48
C CYS A 203 -1.36 -5.86 -9.98
N PRO A 204 -2.28 -6.44 -9.18
CA PRO A 204 -3.65 -6.65 -9.62
C PRO A 204 -4.49 -5.36 -9.69
N GLY A 205 -4.07 -4.29 -8.98
CA GLY A 205 -4.83 -3.06 -8.84
C GLY A 205 -4.05 -1.76 -9.09
N PRO A 206 -3.35 -1.60 -10.24
CA PRO A 206 -2.62 -0.36 -10.52
C PRO A 206 -3.55 0.85 -10.59
N ALA A 207 -4.69 0.72 -11.27
CA ALA A 207 -5.68 1.78 -11.42
C ALA A 207 -6.27 2.21 -10.06
N HIS A 208 -6.57 1.25 -9.18
CA HIS A 208 -7.07 1.51 -7.83
C HIS A 208 -6.04 2.27 -6.98
N ALA A 209 -4.76 1.87 -7.02
CA ALA A 209 -3.69 2.56 -6.30
C ALA A 209 -3.50 3.99 -6.80
N ILE A 210 -3.54 4.20 -8.12
CA ILE A 210 -3.46 5.52 -8.75
C ILE A 210 -4.67 6.39 -8.36
N ALA A 211 -5.88 5.83 -8.37
CA ALA A 211 -7.10 6.54 -8.00
C ALA A 211 -7.06 7.03 -6.54
N LEU A 212 -6.73 6.14 -5.61
CA LEU A 212 -6.58 6.46 -4.18
C LEU A 212 -5.53 7.55 -3.95
N ALA A 213 -4.33 7.39 -4.52
CA ALA A 213 -3.27 8.38 -4.39
C ALA A 213 -3.64 9.73 -5.01
N THR A 214 -4.31 9.72 -6.17
CA THR A 214 -4.78 10.94 -6.85
C THR A 214 -5.77 11.71 -5.98
N GLY A 215 -6.74 11.03 -5.37
CA GLY A 215 -7.72 11.66 -4.48
C GLY A 215 -7.05 12.37 -3.31
N VAL A 216 -6.13 11.70 -2.62
CA VAL A 216 -5.35 12.28 -1.52
C VAL A 216 -4.55 13.50 -1.98
N LEU A 217 -3.78 13.37 -3.07
CA LEU A 217 -2.93 14.45 -3.59
C LEU A 217 -3.75 15.67 -4.05
N GLN A 218 -4.95 15.44 -4.58
CA GLN A 218 -5.88 16.53 -4.94
C GLN A 218 -6.34 17.32 -3.72
N ALA A 219 -6.67 16.65 -2.62
CA ALA A 219 -7.07 17.30 -1.37
C ALA A 219 -5.91 18.12 -0.75
N LEU A 220 -4.68 17.66 -0.92
CA LEU A 220 -3.48 18.31 -0.37
C LEU A 220 -2.87 19.40 -1.25
N ARG A 221 -3.54 19.85 -2.32
CA ARG A 221 -2.97 20.81 -3.29
C ARG A 221 -2.58 22.16 -2.68
N ARG A 222 -3.27 22.61 -1.64
CA ARG A 222 -3.09 23.94 -1.01
C ARG A 222 -2.19 23.92 0.21
N PHE A 223 -1.57 22.77 0.52
CA PHE A 223 -0.70 22.63 1.67
C PHE A 223 0.78 22.75 1.27
N ARG A 224 1.62 23.15 2.22
CA ARG A 224 3.06 23.37 2.05
C ARG A 224 3.83 22.55 3.08
N LEU A 225 5.05 22.14 2.75
CA LEU A 225 5.96 21.52 3.70
C LEU A 225 6.33 22.49 4.81
N THR A 226 6.41 21.98 6.05
CA THR A 226 6.92 22.71 7.20
C THR A 226 8.41 22.49 7.41
N GLU A 227 8.98 21.39 6.89
CA GLU A 227 10.37 21.01 7.05
C GLU A 227 11.06 20.85 5.68
N ALA A 228 12.32 21.32 5.60
CA ALA A 228 13.09 21.30 4.35
C ALA A 228 13.69 19.93 4.03
N GLU A 229 13.90 19.07 5.03
CA GLU A 229 14.51 17.75 4.87
C GLU A 229 13.53 16.63 5.17
N THR A 230 13.51 15.63 4.32
CA THR A 230 12.66 14.44 4.44
C THR A 230 13.50 13.24 4.85
N ALA A 231 13.25 12.68 6.05
CA ALA A 231 13.80 11.39 6.44
C ALA A 231 13.11 10.27 5.64
N TRP A 232 13.88 9.28 5.20
CA TRP A 232 13.40 8.15 4.41
C TRP A 232 13.31 6.88 5.25
N VAL A 233 12.30 6.06 4.98
CA VAL A 233 12.17 4.75 5.61
C VAL A 233 13.34 3.86 5.19
N SER A 234 13.99 3.23 6.17
CA SER A 234 15.01 2.21 5.90
C SER A 234 14.34 0.91 5.47
N SER A 235 14.33 0.64 4.16
CA SER A 235 13.71 -0.56 3.59
C SER A 235 14.51 -1.06 2.39
N PRO A 236 14.69 -2.37 2.23
CA PRO A 236 15.44 -2.95 1.11
C PRO A 236 14.70 -2.84 -0.23
N ASN A 237 13.40 -2.60 -0.23
CA ASN A 237 12.55 -2.65 -1.41
C ASN A 237 11.58 -1.46 -1.57
N LEU A 238 11.45 -0.63 -0.54
CA LEU A 238 10.58 0.55 -0.56
C LEU A 238 11.42 1.81 -0.42
N ARG A 239 11.02 2.85 -1.14
CA ARG A 239 11.48 4.22 -0.98
C ARG A 239 10.27 5.10 -0.70
N MET A 240 10.16 5.59 0.51
CA MET A 240 9.09 6.51 0.92
C MET A 240 9.53 7.39 2.08
N PRO A 241 8.96 8.60 2.23
CA PRO A 241 9.20 9.44 3.40
C PRO A 241 8.78 8.73 4.69
N GLN A 242 9.58 8.88 5.74
CA GLN A 242 9.21 8.41 7.08
C GLN A 242 8.17 9.34 7.70
N VAL A 243 8.41 10.64 7.59
CA VAL A 243 7.55 11.73 8.06
C VAL A 243 7.47 12.78 6.96
N LEU A 244 6.30 13.35 6.76
CA LEU A 244 6.09 14.43 5.81
C LEU A 244 5.08 15.43 6.38
N ARG A 245 5.59 16.45 7.07
CA ARG A 245 4.75 17.46 7.71
C ARG A 245 4.33 18.56 6.74
N VAL A 246 3.04 18.85 6.75
CA VAL A 246 2.46 19.92 5.95
C VAL A 246 1.61 20.84 6.81
N THR A 247 1.57 22.12 6.42
CA THR A 247 0.69 23.11 6.99
C THR A 247 -0.15 23.78 5.90
N ARG A 248 -1.28 24.35 6.28
CA ARG A 248 -2.12 25.11 5.37
C ARG A 248 -1.33 26.33 4.86
N GLY A 249 -1.17 26.44 3.56
CA GLY A 249 -0.60 27.64 2.97
C GLY A 249 -1.47 28.85 3.35
N SER A 250 -0.88 29.88 3.95
CA SER A 250 -1.57 31.16 4.09
C SER A 250 -2.00 31.59 2.69
N SER A 251 -3.30 31.82 2.49
CA SER A 251 -3.76 32.57 1.34
C SER A 251 -3.09 33.94 1.45
N ALA A 252 -2.02 34.17 0.68
CA ALA A 252 -1.54 35.52 0.49
C ALA A 252 -2.70 36.30 -0.08
N GLY A 253 -3.31 37.13 0.74
CA GLY A 253 -4.35 38.05 0.33
C GLY A 253 -3.83 38.85 -0.84
N GLY A 254 -4.38 38.58 -2.01
CA GLY A 254 -4.31 39.54 -3.11
C GLY A 254 -5.20 40.72 -2.76
N LEU A 255 -4.60 41.69 -2.14
CA LEU A 255 -5.06 43.07 -2.18
C LEU A 255 -4.05 43.82 -3.08
N CYS A 256 -4.42 43.98 -4.32
CA CYS A 256 -4.26 45.18 -5.11
C CYS A 256 -4.96 45.01 -6.45
#